data_38f19a95ebf1787d96fca2a48fa1a150
#
_entry.id   38f19a95ebf1787d96fca2a48fa1a150
#
_cell.length_a   1.000
_cell.length_b   1.000
_cell.length_c   1.000
_cell.angle_alpha   90.00
_cell.angle_beta   90.00
_cell.angle_gamma   90.00
#
_symmetry.space_group_name_H-M   'P 1'
#
loop_
_entity.id
_entity.type
_entity.pdbx_description
1 polymer ?
#
loop_
_entity_poly.entity_id
_entity_poly.type
_entity_poly.pdbx_seq_one_letter_code
_entity_poly.pdbx_strand_id
1 'polypeptide(L)'
;MKISRKSFLCVLGASALALGGVGCGASSSSQPASSEVLRDPVTISVWTYYNGDQLETFNNLLDTFNSTVGKEKGITVEGFSQGSVNELETTVLDAATGKVGAEELPNIFSAYADTAYTVDQMGLIADLSPYFTEEERSAYIEGYITEGDFDGNGSIKIFPTAKSTELLFLNDTDWQTFASACGATYDDLATIEGIVSAAEKYYSWTEQQTGTGMALFGRDAMANYMIIGAQQLGCTIFNVENGKMTLNFPEDIARKLWDNYYVPFVKGWFAATGRFRSDDIKTGNIIGYVGSSSSATYFPAQVMSSDTESHDIELKVLPNPRFADGTPVTVQQGAGMAVTNRSEEEVEASIEFLKWFTQPENNIAFAVGSGYLPVTYAANDMDAIHSSGLELTDKMDAILTGAVEATNTLELFTSKAFEGGADARNILTYNMSDLADADRATVLERIAAGQSAADAEAEFLTDEYFENWYTTICEKLRAYEG
;
A
#
# COMPACT_ATOMS: atom_id res chain seq x y z
N MET A 1 33.65 -23.62 -29.99
CA MET A 1 34.24 -23.18 -31.28
C MET A 1 34.88 -21.83 -31.01
N LYS A 2 36.20 -21.73 -31.15
CA LYS A 2 37.04 -20.56 -30.89
C LYS A 2 36.90 -19.52 -31.98
N ILE A 3 37.40 -18.31 -31.67
CA ILE A 3 37.83 -17.23 -32.57
C ILE A 3 37.01 -15.95 -32.41
N SER A 4 37.52 -14.71 -32.22
CA SER A 4 38.87 -14.16 -32.19
C SER A 4 38.75 -12.68 -31.81
N ARG A 5 39.74 -12.22 -31.01
CA ARG A 5 40.04 -10.81 -30.75
C ARG A 5 40.52 -10.11 -32.02
N LYS A 6 40.15 -8.85 -32.24
CA LYS A 6 40.96 -7.90 -33.01
C LYS A 6 40.97 -6.52 -32.33
N SER A 7 42.14 -6.22 -31.82
CA SER A 7 42.64 -4.89 -31.46
C SER A 7 42.80 -4.01 -32.71
N PHE A 8 42.56 -2.70 -32.61
CA PHE A 8 43.19 -1.75 -33.52
C PHE A 8 43.67 -0.52 -32.74
N LEU A 9 44.92 -0.21 -33.00
CA LEU A 9 45.79 0.76 -32.34
C LEU A 9 45.73 2.12 -33.04
N CYS A 10 45.90 3.18 -32.24
CA CYS A 10 46.51 4.49 -32.45
C CYS A 10 46.65 5.10 -33.85
N VAL A 11 46.31 6.41 -33.96
CA VAL A 11 47.24 7.39 -34.55
C VAL A 11 47.06 8.74 -33.83
N LEU A 12 48.16 9.23 -33.27
CA LEU A 12 48.46 10.60 -32.84
C LEU A 12 48.63 11.50 -34.06
N GLY A 13 48.18 12.75 -33.97
CA GLY A 13 48.52 13.82 -34.90
C GLY A 13 48.49 15.18 -34.21
N ALA A 14 49.64 15.64 -33.80
CA ALA A 14 49.89 17.00 -33.32
C ALA A 14 50.34 17.92 -34.49
N SER A 15 49.91 19.19 -34.46
CA SER A 15 50.60 20.39 -35.06
C SER A 15 49.68 21.59 -34.81
N ALA A 16 49.99 22.55 -34.02
CA ALA A 16 50.94 23.63 -33.92
C ALA A 16 50.60 24.89 -34.78
N LEU A 17 50.31 25.98 -34.04
CA LEU A 17 50.62 27.41 -34.24
C LEU A 17 50.26 28.12 -35.53
N ALA A 18 49.51 29.25 -35.35
CA ALA A 18 49.93 30.56 -35.88
C ALA A 18 49.19 31.72 -35.23
N LEU A 19 49.94 32.75 -34.88
CA LEU A 19 49.60 34.04 -34.29
C LEU A 19 48.95 35.01 -35.30
N GLY A 20 48.13 35.95 -34.77
CA GLY A 20 48.22 37.32 -35.23
C GLY A 20 46.91 37.98 -35.66
N GLY A 21 46.50 39.08 -34.99
CA GLY A 21 45.55 40.04 -35.54
C GLY A 21 44.78 40.87 -34.52
N VAL A 22 45.34 42.02 -34.16
CA VAL A 22 44.69 43.05 -33.32
C VAL A 22 43.58 43.74 -34.15
N GLY A 23 42.40 43.93 -33.54
CA GLY A 23 41.29 44.75 -34.08
C GLY A 23 40.37 45.22 -32.98
N CYS A 24 40.42 46.51 -32.69
CA CYS A 24 39.58 47.20 -31.68
C CYS A 24 38.11 47.33 -32.07
N GLY A 25 37.24 47.19 -31.07
CA GLY A 25 36.11 48.08 -30.89
C GLY A 25 34.73 47.58 -31.24
N ALA A 26 33.97 47.15 -30.24
CA ALA A 26 32.58 47.53 -30.01
C ALA A 26 32.11 46.99 -28.65
N SER A 27 31.66 47.86 -27.79
CA SER A 27 31.04 47.55 -26.50
C SER A 27 29.71 46.85 -26.69
N SER A 28 29.65 45.57 -26.41
CA SER A 28 28.37 44.87 -26.21
C SER A 28 28.36 44.40 -24.75
N SER A 29 27.36 44.86 -24.03
CA SER A 29 27.05 44.42 -22.68
C SER A 29 26.90 42.90 -22.63
N SER A 30 27.92 42.20 -22.16
CA SER A 30 27.83 40.80 -21.76
C SER A 30 27.09 40.75 -20.43
N GLN A 31 25.84 40.29 -20.48
CA GLN A 31 25.23 39.66 -19.31
C GLN A 31 26.20 38.58 -18.81
N PRO A 32 26.41 38.46 -17.50
CA PRO A 32 27.16 37.36 -16.99
C PRO A 32 26.36 36.08 -17.29
N ALA A 33 26.92 35.18 -18.08
CA ALA A 33 26.48 33.83 -18.14
C ALA A 33 26.56 33.31 -16.67
N SER A 34 25.44 32.92 -16.12
CA SER A 34 25.40 32.12 -14.90
C SER A 34 26.28 30.92 -15.20
N SER A 35 27.43 30.86 -14.56
CA SER A 35 28.22 29.63 -14.51
C SER A 35 27.35 28.60 -13.78
N GLU A 36 26.69 27.71 -14.52
CA GLU A 36 26.24 26.45 -13.96
C GLU A 36 27.47 25.82 -13.35
N VAL A 37 27.48 25.76 -12.02
CA VAL A 37 28.43 24.91 -11.29
C VAL A 37 28.02 23.49 -11.65
N LEU A 38 28.75 22.85 -12.58
CA LEU A 38 28.63 21.44 -12.85
C LEU A 38 28.97 20.75 -11.52
N ARG A 39 27.94 20.29 -10.81
CA ARG A 39 28.13 19.41 -9.64
C ARG A 39 28.77 18.12 -10.13
N ASP A 40 29.63 17.51 -9.32
CA ASP A 40 30.11 16.16 -9.61
C ASP A 40 28.90 15.22 -9.75
N PRO A 41 28.91 14.31 -10.74
CA PRO A 41 27.79 13.39 -10.94
C PRO A 41 27.52 12.57 -9.67
N VAL A 42 26.24 12.53 -9.25
CA VAL A 42 25.77 11.78 -8.08
C VAL A 42 24.90 10.61 -8.53
N THR A 43 25.19 9.42 -8.01
CA THR A 43 24.32 8.25 -8.19
C THR A 43 23.65 7.94 -6.88
N ILE A 44 22.32 7.81 -6.89
CA ILE A 44 21.51 7.44 -5.74
C ILE A 44 20.78 6.13 -6.00
N SER A 45 20.62 5.32 -4.95
CA SER A 45 19.91 4.04 -4.98
C SER A 45 18.55 4.14 -4.28
N VAL A 46 17.53 3.46 -4.84
CA VAL A 46 16.18 3.42 -4.30
C VAL A 46 15.75 1.97 -4.12
N TRP A 47 15.38 1.58 -2.89
CA TRP A 47 14.80 0.28 -2.61
C TRP A 47 13.29 0.36 -2.50
N THR A 48 12.60 -0.51 -3.22
CA THR A 48 11.14 -0.60 -3.23
C THR A 48 10.68 -2.04 -3.02
N TYR A 49 9.37 -2.22 -2.81
CA TYR A 49 8.69 -3.52 -2.84
C TYR A 49 7.83 -3.70 -4.09
N TYR A 50 7.98 -2.82 -5.09
CA TYR A 50 7.18 -2.88 -6.31
C TYR A 50 7.48 -4.13 -7.11
N ASN A 51 6.43 -4.75 -7.66
CA ASN A 51 6.48 -5.95 -8.47
C ASN A 51 5.55 -5.82 -9.68
N GLY A 52 5.73 -6.68 -10.70
CA GLY A 52 4.87 -6.68 -11.88
C GLY A 52 4.75 -5.30 -12.53
N ASP A 53 3.52 -4.90 -12.86
CA ASP A 53 3.23 -3.64 -13.54
C ASP A 53 3.69 -2.40 -12.74
N GLN A 54 3.65 -2.46 -11.41
CA GLN A 54 4.14 -1.40 -10.54
C GLN A 54 5.64 -1.17 -10.72
N LEU A 55 6.42 -2.27 -10.76
CA LEU A 55 7.87 -2.20 -10.96
C LEU A 55 8.22 -1.73 -12.38
N GLU A 56 7.49 -2.20 -13.39
CA GLU A 56 7.68 -1.78 -14.76
C GLU A 56 7.42 -0.28 -14.91
N THR A 57 6.32 0.21 -14.36
CA THR A 57 5.96 1.63 -14.39
C THR A 57 7.00 2.49 -13.65
N PHE A 58 7.45 2.03 -12.48
CA PHE A 58 8.50 2.71 -11.72
C PHE A 58 9.80 2.80 -12.52
N ASN A 59 10.25 1.71 -13.12
CA ASN A 59 11.47 1.67 -13.94
C ASN A 59 11.38 2.60 -15.16
N ASN A 60 10.22 2.68 -15.83
CA ASN A 60 10.00 3.59 -16.95
C ASN A 60 10.12 5.07 -16.50
N LEU A 61 9.68 5.39 -15.30
CA LEU A 61 9.85 6.73 -14.72
C LEU A 61 11.32 7.00 -14.34
N LEU A 62 12.05 6.00 -13.81
CA LEU A 62 13.50 6.14 -13.58
C LEU A 62 14.26 6.43 -14.87
N ASP A 63 13.97 5.67 -15.94
CA ASP A 63 14.59 5.88 -17.26
C ASP A 63 14.28 7.29 -17.80
N THR A 64 13.04 7.78 -17.59
CA THR A 64 12.63 9.12 -17.97
C THR A 64 13.40 10.17 -17.17
N PHE A 65 13.47 10.04 -15.85
CA PHE A 65 14.25 10.95 -15.01
C PHE A 65 15.72 10.97 -15.43
N ASN A 66 16.36 9.80 -15.52
CA ASN A 66 17.78 9.65 -15.86
C ASN A 66 18.14 10.20 -17.25
N SER A 67 17.21 10.13 -18.22
CA SER A 67 17.45 10.65 -19.57
C SER A 67 17.14 12.13 -19.73
N THR A 68 16.40 12.73 -18.79
CA THR A 68 15.96 14.14 -18.82
C THR A 68 16.57 14.96 -17.68
N VAL A 69 15.78 15.23 -16.64
CA VAL A 69 16.17 16.08 -15.50
C VAL A 69 17.42 15.57 -14.79
N GLY A 70 17.52 14.26 -14.58
CA GLY A 70 18.70 13.63 -13.98
C GLY A 70 19.96 13.90 -14.77
N LYS A 71 19.88 13.74 -16.11
CA LYS A 71 21.01 14.07 -17.01
C LYS A 71 21.42 15.54 -16.96
N GLU A 72 20.45 16.44 -16.91
CA GLU A 72 20.71 17.89 -16.85
C GLU A 72 21.37 18.29 -15.53
N LYS A 73 20.97 17.64 -14.42
CA LYS A 73 21.45 17.92 -13.07
C LYS A 73 22.66 17.06 -12.65
N GLY A 74 23.09 16.13 -13.48
CA GLY A 74 24.17 15.17 -13.13
C GLY A 74 23.76 14.14 -12.10
N ILE A 75 22.45 13.79 -12.01
CA ILE A 75 21.91 12.83 -11.07
C ILE A 75 21.53 11.54 -11.81
N THR A 76 21.94 10.40 -11.30
CA THR A 76 21.48 9.08 -11.76
C THR A 76 20.77 8.35 -10.63
N VAL A 77 19.61 7.78 -10.91
CA VAL A 77 18.82 7.02 -9.94
C VAL A 77 18.77 5.55 -10.35
N GLU A 78 19.16 4.66 -9.44
CA GLU A 78 19.11 3.20 -9.62
C GLU A 78 18.04 2.60 -8.70
N GLY A 79 17.05 1.90 -9.27
CA GLY A 79 15.95 1.27 -8.52
C GLY A 79 16.16 -0.22 -8.33
N PHE A 80 15.86 -0.72 -7.12
CA PHE A 80 15.98 -2.14 -6.76
C PHE A 80 14.70 -2.59 -6.03
N SER A 81 14.03 -3.61 -6.57
CA SER A 81 12.93 -4.26 -5.85
C SER A 81 13.50 -5.25 -4.85
N GLN A 82 13.06 -5.15 -3.60
CA GLN A 82 13.42 -6.07 -2.51
C GLN A 82 12.34 -7.16 -2.30
N GLY A 83 11.43 -7.33 -3.26
CA GLY A 83 10.38 -8.33 -3.21
C GLY A 83 9.09 -7.83 -2.57
N SER A 84 8.65 -8.41 -1.46
CA SER A 84 7.45 -7.99 -0.73
C SER A 84 7.75 -6.89 0.28
N VAL A 85 6.69 -6.30 0.84
CA VAL A 85 6.80 -5.34 1.95
C VAL A 85 7.63 -5.91 3.10
N ASN A 86 7.34 -7.13 3.54
CA ASN A 86 8.04 -7.76 4.67
C ASN A 86 9.51 -8.06 4.35
N GLU A 87 9.84 -8.42 3.10
CA GLU A 87 11.21 -8.64 2.66
C GLU A 87 11.99 -7.33 2.62
N LEU A 88 11.40 -6.25 2.09
CA LEU A 88 12.01 -4.92 2.12
C LEU A 88 12.25 -4.45 3.56
N GLU A 89 11.25 -4.55 4.43
CA GLU A 89 11.36 -4.17 5.84
C GLU A 89 12.51 -4.90 6.54
N THR A 90 12.56 -6.22 6.36
CA THR A 90 13.66 -7.04 6.91
C THR A 90 15.01 -6.59 6.38
N THR A 91 15.12 -6.35 5.06
CA THR A 91 16.38 -5.93 4.42
C THR A 91 16.83 -4.55 4.92
N VAL A 92 15.89 -3.61 5.06
CA VAL A 92 16.16 -2.26 5.60
C VAL A 92 16.64 -2.33 7.05
N LEU A 93 15.96 -3.09 7.91
CA LEU A 93 16.34 -3.23 9.32
C LEU A 93 17.67 -3.97 9.50
N ASP A 94 17.95 -5.00 8.70
CA ASP A 94 19.23 -5.70 8.67
C ASP A 94 20.39 -4.75 8.25
N ALA A 95 20.15 -3.92 7.25
CA ALA A 95 21.11 -2.91 6.79
C ALA A 95 21.32 -1.80 7.85
N ALA A 96 20.22 -1.28 8.43
CA ALA A 96 20.26 -0.22 9.45
C ALA A 96 21.02 -0.64 10.72
N THR A 97 20.88 -1.92 11.12
CA THR A 97 21.58 -2.49 12.29
C THR A 97 22.99 -2.98 12.00
N GLY A 98 23.44 -2.93 10.74
CA GLY A 98 24.76 -3.41 10.34
C GLY A 98 24.94 -4.93 10.53
N LYS A 99 23.88 -5.70 10.31
CA LYS A 99 23.91 -7.16 10.43
C LYS A 99 24.93 -7.77 9.48
N VAL A 100 25.65 -8.78 9.96
CA VAL A 100 26.71 -9.43 9.17
C VAL A 100 26.14 -10.00 7.87
N GLY A 101 26.66 -9.50 6.73
CA GLY A 101 26.21 -9.90 5.41
C GLY A 101 25.06 -9.06 4.84
N ALA A 102 24.53 -8.10 5.58
CA ALA A 102 23.58 -7.13 5.04
C ALA A 102 24.29 -6.13 4.09
N GLU A 103 23.55 -5.64 3.12
CA GLU A 103 23.97 -4.53 2.26
C GLU A 103 23.98 -3.21 3.04
N GLU A 104 24.60 -2.18 2.49
CA GLU A 104 24.47 -0.82 3.03
C GLU A 104 23.06 -0.28 2.73
N LEU A 105 22.53 0.55 3.64
CA LEU A 105 21.27 1.23 3.39
C LEU A 105 21.33 2.01 2.05
N PRO A 106 20.29 2.01 1.23
CA PRO A 106 20.22 2.82 0.02
C PRO A 106 20.07 4.31 0.37
N ASN A 107 20.13 5.17 -0.62
CA ASN A 107 19.83 6.61 -0.43
C ASN A 107 18.35 6.85 -0.12
N ILE A 108 17.47 6.07 -0.75
CA ILE A 108 16.02 6.13 -0.57
C ILE A 108 15.48 4.71 -0.38
N PHE A 109 14.53 4.53 0.52
CA PHE A 109 13.80 3.28 0.64
C PHE A 109 12.32 3.51 0.93
N SER A 110 11.47 2.65 0.38
CA SER A 110 10.05 2.65 0.73
C SER A 110 9.87 2.15 2.15
N ALA A 111 9.08 2.85 2.96
CA ALA A 111 8.82 2.44 4.33
C ALA A 111 7.41 2.86 4.79
N TYR A 112 6.81 1.99 5.59
CA TYR A 112 5.69 2.36 6.44
C TYR A 112 6.20 3.09 7.68
N ALA A 113 5.30 3.79 8.37
CA ALA A 113 5.64 4.67 9.49
C ALA A 113 6.43 3.95 10.60
N ASP A 114 6.07 2.71 10.94
CA ASP A 114 6.72 1.95 12.00
C ASP A 114 8.19 1.61 11.67
N THR A 115 8.45 1.16 10.44
CA THR A 115 9.81 0.87 9.96
C THR A 115 10.65 2.15 9.87
N ALA A 116 10.09 3.20 9.28
CA ALA A 116 10.77 4.50 9.19
C ALA A 116 11.08 5.07 10.58
N TYR A 117 10.13 5.01 11.53
CA TYR A 117 10.35 5.41 12.91
C TYR A 117 11.52 4.66 13.56
N THR A 118 11.55 3.34 13.41
CA THR A 118 12.64 2.51 13.96
C THR A 118 14.01 2.93 13.42
N VAL A 119 14.12 3.20 12.11
CA VAL A 119 15.37 3.65 11.49
C VAL A 119 15.70 5.10 11.86
N ASP A 120 14.69 5.97 12.04
CA ASP A 120 14.86 7.34 12.49
C ASP A 120 15.40 7.42 13.93
N GLN A 121 14.95 6.54 14.84
CA GLN A 121 15.48 6.45 16.20
C GLN A 121 16.97 6.06 16.23
N MET A 122 17.51 5.48 15.16
CA MET A 122 18.94 5.22 14.99
C MET A 122 19.70 6.44 14.43
N GLY A 123 19.01 7.56 14.10
CA GLY A 123 19.59 8.76 13.50
C GLY A 123 19.96 8.59 12.02
N LEU A 124 19.36 7.63 11.32
CA LEU A 124 19.73 7.26 9.96
C LEU A 124 18.81 7.87 8.88
N ILE A 125 17.74 8.59 9.25
CA ILE A 125 16.83 9.27 8.32
C ILE A 125 17.06 10.77 8.34
N ALA A 126 17.14 11.37 7.15
CA ALA A 126 17.21 12.81 6.98
C ALA A 126 15.83 13.46 7.20
N ASP A 127 15.81 14.62 7.84
CA ASP A 127 14.63 15.47 7.83
C ASP A 127 14.61 16.30 6.55
N LEU A 128 13.58 16.12 5.76
CA LEU A 128 13.42 16.78 4.47
C LEU A 128 12.73 18.16 4.60
N SER A 129 12.16 18.49 5.76
CA SER A 129 11.41 19.74 5.97
C SER A 129 12.17 21.02 5.58
N PRO A 130 13.51 21.14 5.80
CA PRO A 130 14.26 22.32 5.40
C PRO A 130 14.36 22.56 3.90
N TYR A 131 14.10 21.52 3.08
CA TYR A 131 14.20 21.58 1.62
C TYR A 131 12.86 21.88 0.93
N PHE A 132 11.79 22.08 1.72
CA PHE A 132 10.45 22.39 1.21
C PHE A 132 10.00 23.76 1.69
N THR A 133 9.55 24.61 0.79
CA THR A 133 8.81 25.82 1.14
C THR A 133 7.41 25.45 1.64
N GLU A 134 6.76 26.38 2.35
CA GLU A 134 5.38 26.18 2.81
C GLU A 134 4.41 25.98 1.62
N GLU A 135 4.65 26.67 0.50
CA GLU A 135 3.86 26.52 -0.72
C GLU A 135 4.02 25.12 -1.31
N GLU A 136 5.26 24.60 -1.42
CA GLU A 136 5.51 23.24 -1.90
C GLU A 136 4.88 22.19 -0.95
N ARG A 137 5.01 22.37 0.37
CA ARG A 137 4.42 21.46 1.35
C ARG A 137 2.90 21.43 1.26
N SER A 138 2.25 22.60 1.12
CA SER A 138 0.80 22.71 1.04
C SER A 138 0.18 22.15 -0.25
N ALA A 139 1.00 21.85 -1.27
CA ALA A 139 0.53 21.18 -2.47
C ALA A 139 0.23 19.69 -2.25
N TYR A 140 0.82 19.08 -1.22
CA TYR A 140 0.59 17.68 -0.87
C TYR A 140 -0.65 17.52 0.01
N ILE A 141 -1.32 16.37 -0.09
CA ILE A 141 -2.42 16.02 0.80
C ILE A 141 -1.89 15.95 2.22
N GLU A 142 -2.49 16.72 3.13
CA GLU A 142 -1.98 16.97 4.48
C GLU A 142 -1.71 15.67 5.25
N GLY A 143 -2.64 14.72 5.24
CA GLY A 143 -2.46 13.42 5.89
C GLY A 143 -1.25 12.64 5.36
N TYR A 144 -0.89 12.82 4.09
CA TYR A 144 0.24 12.12 3.48
C TYR A 144 1.58 12.75 3.84
N ILE A 145 1.69 14.08 3.77
CA ILE A 145 2.96 14.77 4.03
C ILE A 145 3.31 14.83 5.53
N THR A 146 2.33 14.66 6.40
CA THR A 146 2.53 14.67 7.86
C THR A 146 2.74 13.28 8.46
N GLU A 147 2.65 12.19 7.69
CA GLU A 147 2.81 10.83 8.20
C GLU A 147 4.16 10.58 8.89
N GLY A 148 5.22 11.21 8.39
CA GLY A 148 6.57 11.13 8.94
C GLY A 148 6.90 12.16 10.02
N ASP A 149 5.93 12.93 10.50
CA ASP A 149 6.13 13.89 11.58
C ASP A 149 6.00 13.18 12.94
N PHE A 150 7.02 12.39 13.28
CA PHE A 150 7.02 11.56 14.49
C PHE A 150 7.01 12.35 15.79
N ASP A 151 7.61 13.52 15.78
CA ASP A 151 7.79 14.38 16.97
C ASP A 151 6.75 15.52 17.07
N GLY A 152 5.89 15.67 16.05
CA GLY A 152 4.90 16.75 15.97
C GLY A 152 5.51 18.15 15.82
N ASN A 153 6.72 18.24 15.27
CA ASN A 153 7.47 19.49 15.07
C ASN A 153 7.48 19.98 13.62
N GLY A 154 6.76 19.27 12.72
CA GLY A 154 6.66 19.58 11.31
C GLY A 154 7.75 18.94 10.44
N SER A 155 8.51 17.96 10.96
CA SER A 155 9.52 17.23 10.20
C SER A 155 8.89 16.38 9.08
N ILE A 156 9.66 16.12 8.00
CA ILE A 156 9.29 15.25 6.91
C ILE A 156 10.29 14.08 6.87
N LYS A 157 10.03 13.03 7.65
CA LYS A 157 10.87 11.82 7.71
C LYS A 157 10.43 10.75 6.71
N ILE A 158 9.19 10.82 6.26
CA ILE A 158 8.63 10.01 5.19
C ILE A 158 8.06 10.96 4.16
N PHE A 159 8.52 10.86 2.92
CA PHE A 159 8.00 11.66 1.82
C PHE A 159 6.96 10.86 1.03
N PRO A 160 5.74 11.36 0.84
CA PRO A 160 4.71 10.64 0.09
C PRO A 160 5.05 10.63 -1.40
N THR A 161 4.99 9.47 -2.03
CA THR A 161 5.18 9.32 -3.48
C THR A 161 4.02 8.61 -4.15
N ALA A 162 3.41 7.66 -3.45
CA ALA A 162 2.31 6.87 -3.94
C ALA A 162 1.51 6.33 -2.75
N LYS A 163 0.23 6.61 -2.70
CA LYS A 163 -0.64 6.20 -1.61
C LYS A 163 -1.76 5.28 -2.12
N SER A 164 -2.44 4.63 -1.22
CA SER A 164 -3.61 3.79 -1.52
C SER A 164 -4.64 3.89 -0.40
N THR A 165 -5.82 3.38 -0.68
CA THR A 165 -6.86 3.14 0.32
C THR A 165 -7.48 1.77 0.07
N GLU A 166 -8.42 1.34 0.91
CA GLU A 166 -9.15 0.10 0.69
C GLU A 166 -10.47 0.35 -0.03
N LEU A 167 -10.79 -0.58 -0.92
CA LEU A 167 -12.06 -0.63 -1.67
C LEU A 167 -12.64 -2.03 -1.61
N LEU A 168 -13.94 -2.16 -1.86
CA LEU A 168 -14.60 -3.43 -2.07
C LEU A 168 -14.55 -3.80 -3.55
N PHE A 169 -13.93 -4.93 -3.85
CA PHE A 169 -13.86 -5.53 -5.19
C PHE A 169 -14.83 -6.70 -5.26
N LEU A 170 -15.70 -6.69 -6.25
CA LEU A 170 -16.78 -7.66 -6.39
C LEU A 170 -16.73 -8.31 -7.78
N ASN A 171 -16.82 -9.62 -7.84
CA ASN A 171 -17.18 -10.36 -9.05
C ASN A 171 -18.66 -10.09 -9.33
N ASP A 172 -18.91 -9.12 -10.19
CA ASP A 172 -20.26 -8.65 -10.47
C ASP A 172 -21.09 -9.69 -11.22
N THR A 173 -20.47 -10.51 -12.04
CA THR A 173 -21.14 -11.58 -12.78
C THR A 173 -21.85 -12.56 -11.85
N ASP A 174 -21.13 -13.06 -10.85
CA ASP A 174 -21.68 -14.01 -9.89
C ASP A 174 -22.60 -13.32 -8.88
N TRP A 175 -22.26 -12.07 -8.50
CA TRP A 175 -23.12 -11.25 -7.66
C TRP A 175 -24.51 -11.01 -8.28
N GLN A 176 -24.60 -10.66 -9.56
CA GLN A 176 -25.85 -10.43 -10.26
C GLN A 176 -26.73 -11.69 -10.30
N THR A 177 -26.11 -12.87 -10.42
CA THR A 177 -26.80 -14.14 -10.36
C THR A 177 -27.46 -14.35 -8.99
N PHE A 178 -26.71 -14.14 -7.93
CA PHE A 178 -27.21 -14.22 -6.54
C PHE A 178 -28.25 -13.11 -6.26
N ALA A 179 -27.94 -11.86 -6.60
CA ALA A 179 -28.82 -10.71 -6.37
C ALA A 179 -30.19 -10.88 -7.01
N SER A 180 -30.21 -11.37 -8.27
CA SER A 180 -31.46 -11.65 -8.98
C SER A 180 -32.28 -12.76 -8.32
N ALA A 181 -31.62 -13.77 -7.74
CA ALA A 181 -32.29 -14.89 -7.07
C ALA A 181 -32.82 -14.54 -5.68
N CYS A 182 -32.10 -13.71 -4.92
CA CYS A 182 -32.31 -13.47 -3.50
C CYS A 182 -32.77 -12.05 -3.16
N GLY A 183 -32.89 -11.15 -4.16
CA GLY A 183 -33.28 -9.76 -3.99
C GLY A 183 -32.21 -8.91 -3.26
N ALA A 184 -30.93 -9.29 -3.36
CA ALA A 184 -29.83 -8.52 -2.81
C ALA A 184 -29.51 -7.31 -3.70
N THR A 185 -28.93 -6.28 -3.11
CA THR A 185 -28.54 -5.02 -3.79
C THR A 185 -27.13 -4.60 -3.38
N TYR A 186 -26.51 -3.69 -4.12
CA TYR A 186 -25.22 -3.13 -3.71
C TYR A 186 -25.28 -2.36 -2.39
N ASP A 187 -26.45 -1.82 -2.02
CA ASP A 187 -26.63 -1.13 -0.74
C ASP A 187 -26.45 -2.09 0.45
N ASP A 188 -26.73 -3.38 0.28
CA ASP A 188 -26.46 -4.41 1.29
C ASP A 188 -24.95 -4.57 1.57
N LEU A 189 -24.10 -4.13 0.66
CA LEU A 189 -22.63 -4.20 0.77
C LEU A 189 -22.01 -2.90 1.32
N ALA A 190 -22.79 -1.86 1.56
CA ALA A 190 -22.30 -0.56 2.04
C ALA A 190 -21.87 -0.59 3.51
N THR A 191 -22.34 -1.58 4.27
CA THR A 191 -21.98 -1.73 5.69
C THR A 191 -21.40 -3.12 5.98
N ILE A 192 -20.57 -3.19 7.02
CA ILE A 192 -19.96 -4.44 7.45
C ILE A 192 -21.03 -5.44 7.89
N GLU A 193 -22.02 -4.98 8.66
CA GLU A 193 -23.17 -5.80 9.08
C GLU A 193 -24.02 -6.26 7.88
N GLY A 194 -24.16 -5.40 6.88
CA GLY A 194 -24.85 -5.73 5.64
C GLY A 194 -24.13 -6.83 4.85
N ILE A 195 -22.79 -6.77 4.76
CA ILE A 195 -21.98 -7.84 4.15
C ILE A 195 -22.17 -9.16 4.91
N VAL A 196 -22.14 -9.14 6.25
CA VAL A 196 -22.39 -10.36 7.06
C VAL A 196 -23.75 -10.96 6.74
N SER A 197 -24.79 -10.13 6.68
CA SER A 197 -26.15 -10.58 6.32
C SER A 197 -26.25 -11.11 4.89
N ALA A 198 -25.60 -10.44 3.92
CA ALA A 198 -25.54 -10.90 2.54
C ALA A 198 -24.79 -12.23 2.42
N ALA A 199 -23.69 -12.41 3.18
CA ALA A 199 -22.89 -13.62 3.19
C ALA A 199 -23.64 -14.82 3.76
N GLU A 200 -24.42 -14.64 4.83
CA GLU A 200 -25.33 -15.69 5.36
C GLU A 200 -26.34 -16.13 4.29
N LYS A 201 -26.97 -15.17 3.60
CA LYS A 201 -27.93 -15.46 2.53
C LYS A 201 -27.27 -16.18 1.34
N TYR A 202 -26.06 -15.74 0.94
CA TYR A 202 -25.30 -16.33 -0.14
C TYR A 202 -24.91 -17.77 0.20
N TYR A 203 -24.40 -18.02 1.40
CA TYR A 203 -24.05 -19.35 1.88
C TYR A 203 -25.27 -20.29 1.84
N SER A 204 -26.41 -19.86 2.38
CA SER A 204 -27.63 -20.65 2.39
C SER A 204 -28.18 -20.88 0.97
N TRP A 205 -28.09 -19.89 0.08
CA TRP A 205 -28.53 -20.01 -1.31
C TRP A 205 -27.65 -21.00 -2.10
N THR A 206 -26.33 -20.92 -1.97
CA THR A 206 -25.39 -21.84 -2.63
C THR A 206 -25.55 -23.27 -2.10
N GLU A 207 -25.74 -23.46 -0.79
CA GLU A 207 -25.99 -24.76 -0.18
C GLU A 207 -27.25 -25.42 -0.76
N GLN A 208 -28.32 -24.67 -0.95
CA GLN A 208 -29.54 -25.17 -1.57
C GLN A 208 -29.35 -25.56 -3.05
N GLN A 209 -28.47 -24.90 -3.78
CA GLN A 209 -28.22 -25.16 -5.20
C GLN A 209 -27.25 -26.33 -5.42
N THR A 210 -26.21 -26.44 -4.62
CA THR A 210 -25.07 -27.35 -4.86
C THR A 210 -24.90 -28.42 -3.77
N GLY A 211 -25.59 -28.29 -2.66
CA GLY A 211 -25.40 -29.12 -1.47
C GLY A 211 -24.21 -28.69 -0.60
N THR A 212 -23.53 -27.57 -0.96
CA THR A 212 -22.39 -27.01 -0.22
C THR A 212 -22.51 -25.49 -0.18
N GLY A 213 -22.51 -24.92 1.03
CA GLY A 213 -22.48 -23.48 1.20
C GLY A 213 -21.11 -22.89 0.78
N MET A 214 -21.14 -21.77 0.07
CA MET A 214 -19.94 -21.07 -0.38
C MET A 214 -19.80 -19.73 0.35
N ALA A 215 -18.56 -19.31 0.61
CA ALA A 215 -18.28 -18.02 1.19
C ALA A 215 -18.53 -16.90 0.18
N LEU A 216 -19.05 -15.76 0.67
CA LEU A 216 -19.25 -14.58 -0.16
C LEU A 216 -18.01 -13.69 -0.16
N PHE A 217 -17.31 -13.55 0.98
CA PHE A 217 -16.47 -12.40 1.24
C PHE A 217 -15.14 -12.77 1.93
N GLY A 218 -14.11 -11.94 1.73
CA GLY A 218 -12.83 -12.00 2.43
C GLY A 218 -12.19 -10.61 2.60
N ARG A 219 -11.08 -10.55 3.35
CA ARG A 219 -10.29 -9.32 3.55
C ARG A 219 -8.81 -9.60 3.38
N ASP A 220 -8.08 -8.69 2.75
CA ASP A 220 -6.62 -8.80 2.61
C ASP A 220 -5.87 -8.32 3.86
N ALA A 221 -6.30 -7.21 4.47
CA ALA A 221 -5.55 -6.56 5.54
C ALA A 221 -6.34 -6.53 6.86
N MET A 222 -6.13 -7.56 7.71
CA MET A 222 -6.84 -7.67 8.99
C MET A 222 -6.47 -6.58 10.00
N ALA A 223 -5.20 -6.12 10.03
CA ALA A 223 -4.84 -4.98 10.89
C ALA A 223 -5.63 -3.72 10.50
N ASN A 224 -5.86 -3.48 9.21
CA ASN A 224 -6.70 -2.35 8.78
C ASN A 224 -8.15 -2.52 9.22
N TYR A 225 -8.72 -3.73 9.10
CA TYR A 225 -10.05 -4.01 9.62
C TYR A 225 -10.18 -3.68 11.11
N MET A 226 -9.20 -4.09 11.91
CA MET A 226 -9.20 -3.83 13.35
C MET A 226 -9.04 -2.34 13.66
N ILE A 227 -8.05 -1.69 13.06
CA ILE A 227 -7.71 -0.29 13.34
C ILE A 227 -8.78 0.66 12.81
N ILE A 228 -9.17 0.52 11.53
CA ILE A 228 -10.16 1.40 10.91
C ILE A 228 -11.54 1.11 11.43
N GLY A 229 -11.90 -0.16 11.65
CA GLY A 229 -13.17 -0.52 12.26
C GLY A 229 -13.33 0.06 13.67
N ALA A 230 -12.30 -0.02 14.50
CA ALA A 230 -12.29 0.64 15.80
C ALA A 230 -12.41 2.17 15.68
N GLN A 231 -11.66 2.78 14.75
CA GLN A 231 -11.72 4.23 14.51
C GLN A 231 -13.12 4.67 14.05
N GLN A 232 -13.76 3.92 13.16
CA GLN A 232 -15.17 4.16 12.77
C GLN A 232 -16.11 4.10 13.96
N LEU A 233 -15.85 3.22 14.92
CA LEU A 233 -16.62 3.08 16.17
C LEU A 233 -16.18 4.07 17.29
N GLY A 234 -15.35 5.07 16.95
CA GLY A 234 -14.92 6.12 17.87
C GLY A 234 -13.78 5.73 18.81
N CYS A 235 -13.01 4.70 18.47
CA CYS A 235 -11.92 4.19 19.29
C CYS A 235 -10.60 4.16 18.49
N THR A 236 -9.58 4.83 18.99
CA THR A 236 -8.19 4.69 18.51
C THR A 236 -7.51 3.61 19.34
N ILE A 237 -7.18 2.45 18.74
CA ILE A 237 -6.61 1.29 19.48
C ILE A 237 -5.26 1.66 20.10
N PHE A 238 -4.38 2.31 19.34
CA PHE A 238 -3.05 2.72 19.76
C PHE A 238 -3.02 4.23 20.00
N ASN A 239 -3.16 4.67 21.24
CA ASN A 239 -2.95 6.06 21.59
C ASN A 239 -1.46 6.31 21.76
N VAL A 240 -0.87 7.12 20.85
CA VAL A 240 0.58 7.37 20.83
C VAL A 240 0.85 8.84 21.17
N GLU A 241 1.63 9.06 22.24
CA GLU A 241 2.11 10.37 22.65
C GLU A 241 3.63 10.30 22.86
N ASN A 242 4.38 11.15 22.17
CA ASN A 242 5.85 11.19 22.23
C ASN A 242 6.52 9.80 21.98
N GLY A 243 6.03 9.06 21.00
CA GLY A 243 6.53 7.73 20.63
C GLY A 243 6.16 6.60 21.61
N LYS A 244 5.38 6.91 22.65
CA LYS A 244 4.91 5.93 23.65
C LYS A 244 3.47 5.57 23.40
N MET A 245 3.19 4.29 23.32
CA MET A 245 1.85 3.76 23.08
C MET A 245 1.16 3.43 24.42
N THR A 246 -0.12 3.74 24.47
CA THR A 246 -1.07 3.24 25.47
C THR A 246 -2.21 2.53 24.75
N LEU A 247 -2.47 1.29 25.12
CA LEU A 247 -3.54 0.48 24.53
C LEU A 247 -4.92 1.02 24.95
N ASN A 248 -5.75 1.30 23.96
CA ASN A 248 -7.15 1.65 24.15
C ASN A 248 -8.00 0.73 23.27
N PHE A 249 -8.32 -0.44 23.78
CA PHE A 249 -9.12 -1.44 23.05
C PHE A 249 -10.26 -1.92 23.94
N PRO A 250 -11.38 -1.17 24.04
CA PRO A 250 -12.54 -1.53 24.85
C PRO A 250 -13.18 -2.85 24.37
N GLU A 251 -13.72 -3.61 25.32
CA GLU A 251 -14.30 -4.92 25.06
C GLU A 251 -15.50 -4.89 24.12
N ASP A 252 -16.35 -3.88 24.22
CA ASP A 252 -17.52 -3.69 23.34
C ASP A 252 -17.11 -3.44 21.89
N ILE A 253 -16.04 -2.66 21.66
CA ILE A 253 -15.46 -2.46 20.34
C ILE A 253 -14.85 -3.76 19.81
N ALA A 254 -14.06 -4.46 20.65
CA ALA A 254 -13.47 -5.74 20.29
C ALA A 254 -14.54 -6.77 19.93
N ARG A 255 -15.65 -6.81 20.71
CA ARG A 255 -16.81 -7.67 20.45
C ARG A 255 -17.49 -7.36 19.13
N LYS A 256 -17.68 -6.08 18.81
CA LYS A 256 -18.27 -5.67 17.53
C LYS A 256 -17.40 -6.13 16.35
N LEU A 257 -16.07 -5.98 16.45
CA LEU A 257 -15.14 -6.47 15.44
C LEU A 257 -15.17 -8.00 15.31
N TRP A 258 -15.17 -8.71 16.44
CA TRP A 258 -15.27 -10.17 16.50
C TRP A 258 -16.54 -10.70 15.83
N ASP A 259 -17.69 -10.17 16.20
CA ASP A 259 -18.99 -10.62 15.70
C ASP A 259 -19.15 -10.41 14.18
N ASN A 260 -18.41 -9.46 13.61
CA ASN A 260 -18.49 -9.10 12.19
C ASN A 260 -17.33 -9.65 11.33
N TYR A 261 -16.37 -10.39 11.90
CA TYR A 261 -15.36 -11.10 11.13
C TYR A 261 -15.19 -12.56 11.59
N TYR A 262 -14.85 -12.78 12.85
CA TYR A 262 -14.59 -14.13 13.36
C TYR A 262 -15.83 -15.04 13.24
N VAL A 263 -16.97 -14.58 13.73
CA VAL A 263 -18.23 -15.35 13.69
C VAL A 263 -18.61 -15.75 12.27
N PRO A 264 -18.71 -14.83 11.28
CA PRO A 264 -19.02 -15.22 9.89
C PRO A 264 -17.95 -16.11 9.27
N PHE A 265 -16.68 -15.97 9.67
CA PHE A 265 -15.60 -16.82 9.16
C PHE A 265 -15.74 -18.27 9.67
N VAL A 266 -15.95 -18.47 10.97
CA VAL A 266 -16.16 -19.82 11.56
C VAL A 266 -17.40 -20.49 10.96
N LYS A 267 -18.45 -19.74 10.67
CA LYS A 267 -19.65 -20.23 9.97
C LYS A 267 -19.42 -20.55 8.49
N GLY A 268 -18.30 -20.12 7.90
CA GLY A 268 -17.96 -20.33 6.51
C GLY A 268 -18.62 -19.34 5.55
N TRP A 269 -19.17 -18.24 6.05
CA TRP A 269 -19.72 -17.16 5.25
C TRP A 269 -18.62 -16.28 4.65
N PHE A 270 -17.47 -16.22 5.35
CA PHE A 270 -16.21 -15.59 4.92
C PHE A 270 -15.14 -16.64 4.72
N ALA A 271 -14.16 -16.36 3.84
CA ALA A 271 -13.02 -17.24 3.61
C ALA A 271 -11.75 -16.45 3.24
N ALA A 272 -10.61 -17.11 3.49
CA ALA A 272 -9.29 -16.61 3.17
C ALA A 272 -8.35 -17.80 2.93
N THR A 273 -8.41 -18.44 1.75
CA THR A 273 -7.69 -19.68 1.43
C THR A 273 -6.44 -19.46 0.60
N GLY A 274 -6.43 -18.48 -0.29
CA GLY A 274 -5.27 -18.08 -1.08
C GLY A 274 -4.33 -17.14 -0.33
N ARG A 275 -3.17 -16.87 -0.92
CA ARG A 275 -2.24 -15.86 -0.36
C ARG A 275 -2.88 -14.46 -0.34
N PHE A 276 -3.59 -14.12 -1.42
CA PHE A 276 -4.36 -12.89 -1.56
C PHE A 276 -5.82 -13.20 -1.88
N ARG A 277 -6.72 -12.29 -1.55
CA ARG A 277 -8.16 -12.48 -1.82
C ARG A 277 -8.47 -12.52 -3.33
N SER A 278 -7.65 -11.88 -4.16
CA SER A 278 -7.73 -12.03 -5.62
C SER A 278 -7.49 -13.48 -6.10
N ASP A 279 -6.69 -14.27 -5.38
CA ASP A 279 -6.52 -15.70 -5.63
C ASP A 279 -7.82 -16.47 -5.32
N ASP A 280 -8.52 -16.07 -4.25
CA ASP A 280 -9.81 -16.69 -3.87
C ASP A 280 -10.93 -16.33 -4.86
N ILE A 281 -10.95 -15.11 -5.43
CA ILE A 281 -11.84 -14.77 -6.54
C ILE A 281 -11.53 -15.66 -7.75
N LYS A 282 -10.25 -15.83 -8.09
CA LYS A 282 -9.82 -16.62 -9.25
C LYS A 282 -10.25 -18.09 -9.15
N THR A 283 -10.29 -18.64 -7.96
CA THR A 283 -10.72 -20.02 -7.70
C THR A 283 -12.21 -20.15 -7.39
N GLY A 284 -12.93 -19.05 -7.28
CA GLY A 284 -14.37 -19.03 -6.93
C GLY A 284 -14.67 -19.33 -5.47
N ASN A 285 -13.67 -19.25 -4.60
CA ASN A 285 -13.85 -19.47 -3.15
C ASN A 285 -14.64 -18.33 -2.47
N ILE A 286 -14.54 -17.12 -3.03
CA ILE A 286 -15.33 -15.94 -2.65
C ILE A 286 -15.74 -15.18 -3.92
N ILE A 287 -16.72 -14.28 -3.81
CA ILE A 287 -17.12 -13.39 -4.90
C ILE A 287 -16.85 -11.90 -4.62
N GLY A 288 -16.45 -11.55 -3.40
CA GLY A 288 -16.09 -10.17 -3.06
C GLY A 288 -15.02 -10.11 -1.97
N TYR A 289 -14.23 -9.05 -2.00
CA TYR A 289 -13.23 -8.81 -0.96
C TYR A 289 -12.91 -7.32 -0.79
N VAL A 290 -12.46 -6.95 0.40
CA VAL A 290 -11.83 -5.66 0.65
C VAL A 290 -10.32 -5.82 0.57
N GLY A 291 -9.71 -4.94 -0.22
CA GLY A 291 -8.28 -4.89 -0.41
C GLY A 291 -7.81 -3.51 -0.85
N SER A 292 -6.49 -3.33 -0.97
CA SER A 292 -5.88 -2.08 -1.42
C SER A 292 -6.27 -1.73 -2.85
N SER A 293 -6.47 -0.45 -3.15
CA SER A 293 -6.66 0.04 -4.52
C SER A 293 -5.51 -0.42 -5.44
N SER A 294 -4.26 -0.44 -4.95
CA SER A 294 -3.11 -0.91 -5.72
C SER A 294 -3.10 -2.42 -5.99
N SER A 295 -3.82 -3.23 -5.22
CA SER A 295 -3.93 -4.68 -5.43
C SER A 295 -4.99 -5.05 -6.48
N ALA A 296 -5.86 -4.14 -6.83
CA ALA A 296 -6.95 -4.38 -7.78
C ALA A 296 -6.48 -4.69 -9.20
N THR A 297 -5.25 -4.35 -9.56
CA THR A 297 -4.61 -4.77 -10.82
C THR A 297 -4.58 -6.29 -10.96
N TYR A 298 -4.51 -7.03 -9.83
CA TYR A 298 -4.49 -8.49 -9.79
C TYR A 298 -5.87 -9.14 -9.79
N PHE A 299 -6.96 -8.36 -9.81
CA PHE A 299 -8.31 -8.93 -9.92
C PHE A 299 -8.45 -9.71 -11.22
N PRO A 300 -8.87 -11.02 -11.19
CA PRO A 300 -8.86 -11.87 -12.35
C PRO A 300 -9.98 -11.51 -13.34
N ALA A 301 -9.78 -11.83 -14.61
CA ALA A 301 -10.81 -11.70 -15.64
C ALA A 301 -11.73 -12.94 -15.71
N GLN A 302 -11.36 -14.03 -15.04
CA GLN A 302 -12.07 -15.31 -15.06
C GLN A 302 -12.01 -15.99 -13.71
N VAL A 303 -13.09 -16.69 -13.35
CA VAL A 303 -13.09 -17.71 -12.29
C VAL A 303 -12.74 -19.04 -12.93
N MET A 304 -11.84 -19.79 -12.29
CA MET A 304 -11.42 -21.14 -12.65
C MET A 304 -11.90 -22.11 -11.56
N SER A 305 -13.10 -22.65 -11.70
CA SER A 305 -13.68 -23.57 -10.71
C SER A 305 -13.06 -24.98 -10.77
N SER A 306 -12.39 -25.32 -11.87
CA SER A 306 -11.59 -26.55 -12.04
C SER A 306 -10.61 -26.37 -13.21
N ASP A 307 -9.74 -27.38 -13.44
CA ASP A 307 -8.82 -27.40 -14.61
C ASP A 307 -9.53 -27.32 -15.97
N THR A 308 -10.83 -27.59 -16.02
CA THR A 308 -11.62 -27.66 -17.24
C THR A 308 -12.84 -26.75 -17.29
N GLU A 309 -13.15 -26.08 -16.19
CA GLU A 309 -14.32 -25.21 -16.07
C GLU A 309 -13.89 -23.81 -15.64
N SER A 310 -14.20 -22.83 -16.48
CA SER A 310 -13.99 -21.40 -16.19
C SER A 310 -15.11 -20.57 -16.79
N HIS A 311 -15.33 -19.39 -16.23
CA HIS A 311 -16.23 -18.38 -16.81
C HIS A 311 -15.63 -17.00 -16.65
N ASP A 312 -15.96 -16.11 -17.59
CA ASP A 312 -15.55 -14.72 -17.56
C ASP A 312 -16.32 -13.98 -16.47
N ILE A 313 -15.63 -13.05 -15.81
CA ILE A 313 -16.22 -12.23 -14.75
C ILE A 313 -15.94 -10.76 -14.99
N GLU A 314 -16.85 -9.91 -14.53
CA GLU A 314 -16.72 -8.47 -14.55
C GLU A 314 -16.42 -7.95 -13.14
N LEU A 315 -15.50 -6.98 -13.05
CA LEU A 315 -15.18 -6.30 -11.81
C LEU A 315 -16.19 -5.19 -11.56
N LYS A 316 -16.75 -5.15 -10.35
CA LYS A 316 -17.40 -3.98 -9.78
C LYS A 316 -16.57 -3.45 -8.62
N VAL A 317 -16.22 -2.18 -8.67
CA VAL A 317 -15.56 -1.47 -7.57
C VAL A 317 -16.62 -0.72 -6.77
N LEU A 318 -16.61 -0.90 -5.46
CA LEU A 318 -17.52 -0.23 -4.51
C LEU A 318 -16.71 0.41 -3.38
N PRO A 319 -17.25 1.42 -2.69
CA PRO A 319 -16.61 1.99 -1.50
C PRO A 319 -16.30 0.92 -0.45
N ASN A 320 -15.21 1.11 0.32
CA ASN A 320 -14.92 0.25 1.47
C ASN A 320 -16.10 0.27 2.46
N PRO A 321 -16.66 -0.90 2.84
CA PRO A 321 -17.79 -0.96 3.79
C PRO A 321 -17.36 -0.45 5.16
N ARG A 322 -18.28 0.24 5.83
CA ARG A 322 -18.10 0.74 7.19
C ARG A 322 -19.10 0.14 8.14
N PHE A 323 -18.87 0.23 9.45
CA PHE A 323 -19.92 -0.08 10.42
C PHE A 323 -21.13 0.83 10.23
N ALA A 324 -22.35 0.29 10.40
CA ALA A 324 -23.59 1.01 10.10
C ALA A 324 -23.70 2.33 10.86
N ASP A 325 -23.28 2.35 12.14
CA ASP A 325 -23.24 3.54 13.00
C ASP A 325 -21.86 4.21 13.04
N GLY A 326 -20.93 3.79 12.14
CA GLY A 326 -19.54 4.23 12.14
C GLY A 326 -19.33 5.60 11.49
N THR A 327 -18.35 6.34 11.97
CA THR A 327 -17.88 7.57 11.34
C THR A 327 -17.27 7.29 9.96
N PRO A 328 -17.30 8.23 9.02
CA PRO A 328 -16.81 8.04 7.65
C PRO A 328 -15.27 8.18 7.60
N VAL A 329 -14.58 7.14 8.06
CA VAL A 329 -13.11 7.05 8.08
C VAL A 329 -12.65 5.95 7.12
N THR A 330 -11.59 6.21 6.37
CA THR A 330 -10.91 5.22 5.53
C THR A 330 -9.41 5.15 5.84
N VAL A 331 -8.77 4.05 5.46
CA VAL A 331 -7.34 3.87 5.72
C VAL A 331 -6.50 4.74 4.79
N GLN A 332 -5.52 5.44 5.35
CA GLN A 332 -4.36 5.94 4.63
C GLN A 332 -3.33 4.81 4.56
N GLN A 333 -3.07 4.33 3.36
CA GLN A 333 -2.21 3.20 3.09
C GLN A 333 -1.19 3.52 1.99
N GLY A 334 -0.22 2.63 1.76
CA GLY A 334 0.90 2.82 0.85
C GLY A 334 2.10 3.42 1.58
N ALA A 335 3.26 2.79 1.41
CA ALA A 335 4.52 3.28 1.96
C ALA A 335 4.89 4.63 1.34
N GLY A 336 5.52 5.49 2.11
CA GLY A 336 6.23 6.64 1.58
C GLY A 336 7.71 6.30 1.35
N MET A 337 8.52 7.29 1.00
CA MET A 337 9.96 7.18 0.80
C MET A 337 10.71 7.88 1.94
N ALA A 338 11.57 7.13 2.63
CA ALA A 338 12.52 7.68 3.59
C ALA A 338 13.86 7.90 2.90
N VAL A 339 14.49 9.05 3.16
CA VAL A 339 15.82 9.40 2.65
C VAL A 339 16.82 9.17 3.78
N THR A 340 17.88 8.41 3.51
CA THR A 340 18.93 8.16 4.50
C THR A 340 19.82 9.39 4.72
N ASN A 341 20.25 9.57 5.96
CA ASN A 341 21.12 10.67 6.37
C ASN A 341 22.56 10.42 5.86
N ARG A 342 22.84 10.89 4.64
CA ARG A 342 24.13 10.77 3.94
C ARG A 342 24.75 12.14 3.68
N SER A 343 25.60 12.27 2.67
CA SER A 343 26.15 13.58 2.28
C SER A 343 25.04 14.54 1.83
N GLU A 344 25.28 15.83 1.97
CA GLU A 344 24.31 16.87 1.57
C GLU A 344 23.94 16.73 0.07
N GLU A 345 24.93 16.43 -0.77
CA GLU A 345 24.74 16.23 -2.22
C GLU A 345 23.83 15.04 -2.52
N GLU A 346 23.97 13.92 -1.79
CA GLU A 346 23.13 12.73 -1.98
C GLU A 346 21.70 12.98 -1.48
N VAL A 347 21.52 13.69 -0.36
CA VAL A 347 20.21 14.08 0.16
C VAL A 347 19.52 15.03 -0.82
N GLU A 348 20.21 16.07 -1.31
CA GLU A 348 19.65 17.00 -2.31
C GLU A 348 19.29 16.27 -3.62
N ALA A 349 20.12 15.35 -4.11
CA ALA A 349 19.83 14.55 -5.30
C ALA A 349 18.59 13.67 -5.09
N SER A 350 18.44 13.08 -3.89
CA SER A 350 17.26 12.29 -3.51
C SER A 350 15.98 13.14 -3.54
N ILE A 351 16.04 14.34 -2.99
CA ILE A 351 14.91 15.28 -2.96
C ILE A 351 14.53 15.75 -4.36
N GLU A 352 15.50 16.04 -5.23
CA GLU A 352 15.24 16.39 -6.62
C GLU A 352 14.48 15.30 -7.36
N PHE A 353 14.87 14.04 -7.16
CA PHE A 353 14.15 12.91 -7.73
C PHE A 353 12.72 12.79 -7.16
N LEU A 354 12.56 12.89 -5.84
CA LEU A 354 11.26 12.76 -5.18
C LEU A 354 10.30 13.89 -5.59
N LYS A 355 10.78 15.14 -5.66
CA LYS A 355 9.99 16.28 -6.18
C LYS A 355 9.60 16.08 -7.64
N TRP A 356 10.50 15.57 -8.48
CA TRP A 356 10.20 15.27 -9.87
C TRP A 356 9.17 14.13 -9.99
N PHE A 357 9.33 13.06 -9.22
CA PHE A 357 8.41 11.92 -9.22
C PHE A 357 6.98 12.32 -8.84
N THR A 358 6.83 13.30 -7.97
CA THR A 358 5.53 13.79 -7.49
C THR A 358 4.98 15.00 -8.27
N GLN A 359 5.64 15.44 -9.34
CA GLN A 359 5.01 16.34 -10.31
C GLN A 359 3.75 15.69 -10.87
N PRO A 360 2.66 16.46 -11.10
CA PRO A 360 1.38 15.87 -11.47
C PRO A 360 1.45 14.88 -12.64
N GLU A 361 2.17 15.21 -13.71
CA GLU A 361 2.31 14.35 -14.88
C GLU A 361 2.99 13.01 -14.58
N ASN A 362 4.03 13.00 -13.77
CA ASN A 362 4.77 11.78 -13.42
C ASN A 362 4.01 10.95 -12.39
N ASN A 363 3.39 11.63 -11.40
CA ASN A 363 2.65 10.97 -10.35
C ASN A 363 1.36 10.33 -10.86
N ILE A 364 0.66 10.99 -11.80
CA ILE A 364 -0.49 10.42 -12.53
C ILE A 364 -0.04 9.24 -13.40
N ALA A 365 1.11 9.33 -14.07
CA ALA A 365 1.63 8.22 -14.87
C ALA A 365 1.90 6.98 -13.99
N PHE A 366 2.47 7.18 -12.78
CA PHE A 366 2.63 6.09 -11.84
C PHE A 366 1.28 5.55 -11.34
N ALA A 367 0.33 6.41 -11.04
CA ALA A 367 -1.01 6.02 -10.58
C ALA A 367 -1.74 5.14 -11.62
N VAL A 368 -1.77 5.57 -12.88
CA VAL A 368 -2.42 4.85 -13.99
C VAL A 368 -1.78 3.47 -14.23
N GLY A 369 -0.46 3.35 -14.11
CA GLY A 369 0.24 2.08 -14.32
C GLY A 369 0.26 1.15 -13.10
N SER A 370 -0.08 1.63 -11.90
CA SER A 370 0.13 0.88 -10.66
C SER A 370 -1.11 0.68 -9.79
N GLY A 371 -2.17 1.50 -9.98
CA GLY A 371 -3.34 1.54 -9.09
C GLY A 371 -3.09 2.23 -7.75
N TYR A 372 -1.92 2.84 -7.56
CA TYR A 372 -1.68 3.77 -6.45
C TYR A 372 -2.34 5.12 -6.71
N LEU A 373 -2.49 5.91 -5.67
CA LEU A 373 -3.03 7.26 -5.74
C LEU A 373 -1.91 8.28 -5.81
N PRO A 374 -2.09 9.35 -6.61
CA PRO A 374 -1.23 10.52 -6.55
C PRO A 374 -1.30 11.19 -5.17
N VAL A 375 -0.25 11.96 -4.83
CA VAL A 375 -0.07 12.48 -3.47
C VAL A 375 -0.26 13.99 -3.33
N THR A 376 -0.46 14.69 -4.44
CA THR A 376 -0.77 16.13 -4.43
C THR A 376 -2.24 16.36 -4.73
N TYR A 377 -2.82 17.44 -4.21
CA TYR A 377 -4.21 17.82 -4.52
C TYR A 377 -4.46 17.99 -6.02
N ALA A 378 -3.46 18.50 -6.76
CA ALA A 378 -3.58 18.72 -8.20
C ALA A 378 -3.56 17.43 -9.02
N ALA A 379 -2.91 16.39 -8.54
CA ALA A 379 -2.80 15.10 -9.23
C ALA A 379 -3.85 14.07 -8.76
N ASN A 380 -4.29 14.15 -7.50
CA ASN A 380 -5.32 13.27 -6.94
C ASN A 380 -6.74 13.76 -7.28
N ASP A 381 -6.95 13.95 -8.59
CA ASP A 381 -8.17 14.49 -9.17
C ASP A 381 -8.49 13.73 -10.48
N MET A 382 -9.73 13.23 -10.61
CA MET A 382 -10.10 12.42 -11.77
C MET A 382 -10.13 13.22 -13.08
N ASP A 383 -10.43 14.52 -13.05
CA ASP A 383 -10.40 15.36 -14.24
C ASP A 383 -8.94 15.53 -14.71
N ALA A 384 -8.00 15.68 -13.79
CA ALA A 384 -6.57 15.73 -14.11
C ALA A 384 -6.08 14.38 -14.67
N ILE A 385 -6.48 13.26 -14.07
CA ILE A 385 -6.13 11.92 -14.55
C ILE A 385 -6.69 11.69 -15.97
N HIS A 386 -7.95 11.97 -16.22
CA HIS A 386 -8.58 11.81 -17.54
C HIS A 386 -7.97 12.75 -18.59
N SER A 387 -7.51 13.95 -18.19
CA SER A 387 -6.89 14.93 -19.09
C SER A 387 -5.41 14.66 -19.36
N SER A 388 -4.80 13.67 -18.69
CA SER A 388 -3.37 13.37 -18.81
C SER A 388 -2.96 12.85 -20.20
N GLY A 389 -3.91 12.33 -20.97
CA GLY A 389 -3.67 11.70 -22.27
C GLY A 389 -3.11 10.28 -22.20
N LEU A 390 -3.00 9.71 -20.99
CA LEU A 390 -2.62 8.32 -20.79
C LEU A 390 -3.79 7.39 -21.10
N GLU A 391 -3.47 6.18 -21.56
CA GLU A 391 -4.48 5.14 -21.78
C GLU A 391 -4.96 4.58 -20.42
N LEU A 392 -6.23 4.79 -20.13
CA LEU A 392 -6.88 4.34 -18.90
C LEU A 392 -7.85 3.21 -19.24
N THR A 393 -7.60 2.01 -18.75
CA THR A 393 -8.55 0.90 -18.90
C THR A 393 -9.78 1.10 -18.04
N ASP A 394 -10.94 0.56 -18.44
CA ASP A 394 -12.20 0.65 -17.66
C ASP A 394 -11.99 0.16 -16.20
N LYS A 395 -11.17 -0.88 -16.03
CA LYS A 395 -10.79 -1.41 -14.71
C LYS A 395 -10.03 -0.37 -13.88
N MET A 396 -9.00 0.23 -14.46
CA MET A 396 -8.17 1.22 -13.77
C MET A 396 -8.96 2.50 -13.49
N ASP A 397 -9.81 2.92 -14.41
CA ASP A 397 -10.71 4.06 -14.23
C ASP A 397 -11.64 3.85 -13.02
N ALA A 398 -12.28 2.69 -12.92
CA ALA A 398 -13.15 2.36 -11.79
C ALA A 398 -12.39 2.34 -10.45
N ILE A 399 -11.16 1.80 -10.44
CA ILE A 399 -10.31 1.75 -9.23
C ILE A 399 -9.93 3.15 -8.78
N LEU A 400 -9.35 3.95 -9.69
CA LEU A 400 -8.89 5.31 -9.38
C LEU A 400 -10.07 6.20 -9.00
N THR A 401 -11.21 6.11 -9.71
CA THR A 401 -12.43 6.86 -9.37
C THR A 401 -12.86 6.56 -7.93
N GLY A 402 -13.00 5.28 -7.55
CA GLY A 402 -13.41 4.91 -6.19
C GLY A 402 -12.40 5.34 -5.12
N ALA A 403 -11.11 5.21 -5.41
CA ALA A 403 -10.05 5.55 -4.46
C ALA A 403 -9.86 7.07 -4.29
N VAL A 404 -9.89 7.84 -5.39
CA VAL A 404 -9.85 9.32 -5.35
C VAL A 404 -11.08 9.87 -4.63
N GLU A 405 -12.28 9.34 -4.91
CA GLU A 405 -13.49 9.74 -4.20
C GLU A 405 -13.38 9.46 -2.70
N ALA A 406 -12.92 8.27 -2.31
CA ALA A 406 -12.76 7.89 -0.91
C ALA A 406 -11.77 8.83 -0.18
N THR A 407 -10.62 9.12 -0.79
CA THR A 407 -9.58 9.96 -0.16
C THR A 407 -9.95 11.45 -0.13
N ASN A 408 -10.83 11.92 -0.99
CA ASN A 408 -11.28 13.30 -1.02
C ASN A 408 -12.53 13.56 -0.17
N THR A 409 -13.29 12.51 0.22
CA THR A 409 -14.58 12.66 0.90
C THR A 409 -14.60 12.09 2.32
N LEU A 410 -13.67 11.17 2.65
CA LEU A 410 -13.60 10.52 3.95
C LEU A 410 -12.40 11.03 4.76
N GLU A 411 -12.48 10.90 6.07
CA GLU A 411 -11.32 11.13 6.93
C GLU A 411 -10.27 10.04 6.70
N LEU A 412 -9.05 10.47 6.39
CA LEU A 412 -7.91 9.55 6.23
C LEU A 412 -7.30 9.26 7.61
N PHE A 413 -7.13 7.98 7.91
CA PHE A 413 -6.54 7.55 9.17
C PHE A 413 -5.40 6.56 8.95
N THR A 414 -4.31 6.78 9.68
CA THR A 414 -3.23 5.82 9.91
C THR A 414 -2.77 5.92 11.36
N SER A 415 -2.33 4.81 11.94
CA SER A 415 -1.78 4.82 13.31
C SER A 415 -0.47 5.60 13.35
N LYS A 416 -0.26 6.39 14.39
CA LYS A 416 1.05 6.98 14.65
C LYS A 416 2.06 5.89 14.97
N ALA A 417 3.30 6.06 14.52
CA ALA A 417 4.38 5.14 14.79
C ALA A 417 4.83 5.20 16.28
N PHE A 418 5.24 4.04 16.81
CA PHE A 418 5.78 3.90 18.15
C PHE A 418 6.77 2.73 18.21
N GLU A 419 7.53 2.65 19.29
CA GLU A 419 8.47 1.53 19.50
C GLU A 419 7.72 0.19 19.54
N GLY A 420 8.07 -0.74 18.65
CA GLY A 420 7.38 -2.03 18.49
C GLY A 420 6.05 -1.96 17.74
N GLY A 421 5.73 -0.84 17.08
CA GLY A 421 4.48 -0.64 16.32
C GLY A 421 4.26 -1.70 15.24
N ALA A 422 5.31 -2.08 14.51
CA ALA A 422 5.24 -3.15 13.50
C ALA A 422 4.82 -4.49 14.12
N ASP A 423 5.39 -4.87 15.26
CA ASP A 423 5.01 -6.11 15.95
C ASP A 423 3.58 -6.06 16.50
N ALA A 424 3.17 -4.93 17.08
CA ALA A 424 1.81 -4.72 17.56
C ALA A 424 0.79 -4.80 16.40
N ARG A 425 1.13 -4.23 15.23
CA ARG A 425 0.33 -4.35 14.02
C ARG A 425 0.26 -5.80 13.52
N ASN A 426 1.34 -6.57 13.59
CA ASN A 426 1.37 -7.99 13.25
C ASN A 426 0.46 -8.81 14.17
N ILE A 427 0.36 -8.46 15.46
CA ILE A 427 -0.62 -9.10 16.36
C ILE A 427 -2.04 -8.86 15.86
N LEU A 428 -2.39 -7.63 15.46
CA LEU A 428 -3.72 -7.34 14.89
C LEU A 428 -3.95 -8.07 13.55
N THR A 429 -2.91 -8.27 12.76
CA THR A 429 -2.99 -8.97 11.47
C THR A 429 -3.34 -10.44 11.65
N TYR A 430 -2.65 -11.14 12.55
CA TYR A 430 -2.68 -12.60 12.58
C TYR A 430 -3.52 -13.19 13.72
N ASN A 431 -3.68 -12.48 14.84
CA ASN A 431 -4.26 -13.11 16.04
C ASN A 431 -5.71 -13.57 15.84
N MET A 432 -6.56 -12.76 15.21
CA MET A 432 -7.96 -13.15 14.95
C MET A 432 -8.08 -14.03 13.71
N SER A 433 -7.32 -13.75 12.65
CA SER A 433 -7.40 -14.51 11.39
C SER A 433 -6.90 -15.94 11.54
N ASP A 434 -5.74 -16.13 12.16
CA ASP A 434 -5.17 -17.48 12.38
C ASP A 434 -6.09 -18.33 13.26
N LEU A 435 -6.70 -17.72 14.30
CA LEU A 435 -7.67 -18.40 15.14
C LEU A 435 -8.92 -18.80 14.34
N ALA A 436 -9.45 -17.88 13.53
CA ALA A 436 -10.62 -18.14 12.71
C ALA A 436 -10.37 -19.27 11.68
N ASP A 437 -9.20 -19.28 11.06
CA ASP A 437 -8.77 -20.33 10.12
C ASP A 437 -8.67 -21.70 10.82
N ALA A 438 -8.02 -21.77 11.97
CA ALA A 438 -7.86 -23.01 12.74
C ALA A 438 -9.21 -23.58 13.22
N ASP A 439 -10.08 -22.69 13.71
CA ASP A 439 -11.40 -23.09 14.21
C ASP A 439 -12.33 -23.50 13.07
N ARG A 440 -12.30 -22.78 11.93
CA ARG A 440 -13.04 -23.19 10.72
C ARG A 440 -12.58 -24.56 10.21
N ALA A 441 -11.28 -24.83 10.19
CA ALA A 441 -10.76 -26.14 9.81
C ALA A 441 -11.31 -27.25 10.74
N THR A 442 -11.34 -26.98 12.05
CA THR A 442 -11.93 -27.89 13.05
C THR A 442 -13.41 -28.13 12.84
N VAL A 443 -14.17 -27.05 12.53
CA VAL A 443 -15.60 -27.15 12.19
C VAL A 443 -15.81 -28.05 10.96
N LEU A 444 -15.02 -27.87 9.91
CA LEU A 444 -15.10 -28.70 8.69
C LEU A 444 -14.78 -30.17 8.96
N GLU A 445 -13.78 -30.48 9.79
CA GLU A 445 -13.47 -31.84 10.20
C GLU A 445 -14.64 -32.51 10.97
N ARG A 446 -15.28 -31.76 11.88
CA ARG A 446 -16.45 -32.25 12.63
C ARG A 446 -17.66 -32.51 11.75
N ILE A 447 -17.93 -31.61 10.78
CA ILE A 447 -18.99 -31.80 9.80
C ILE A 447 -18.71 -33.04 8.94
N ALA A 448 -17.46 -33.22 8.47
CA ALA A 448 -17.05 -34.42 7.72
C ALA A 448 -17.18 -35.72 8.56
N ALA A 449 -17.06 -35.62 9.88
CA ALA A 449 -17.29 -36.70 10.82
C ALA A 449 -18.79 -36.94 11.11
N GLY A 450 -19.70 -36.16 10.55
CA GLY A 450 -21.15 -36.33 10.63
C GLY A 450 -21.84 -35.50 11.70
N GLN A 451 -21.19 -34.49 12.29
CA GLN A 451 -21.86 -33.51 13.15
C GLN A 451 -22.68 -32.52 12.31
N SER A 452 -23.72 -31.97 12.90
CA SER A 452 -24.40 -30.81 12.27
C SER A 452 -23.49 -29.58 12.31
N ALA A 453 -23.65 -28.65 11.36
CA ALA A 453 -22.88 -27.40 11.35
C ALA A 453 -23.04 -26.65 12.68
N ALA A 454 -24.27 -26.53 13.19
CA ALA A 454 -24.56 -25.87 14.46
C ALA A 454 -23.86 -26.50 15.67
N ASP A 455 -23.77 -27.85 15.73
CA ASP A 455 -23.07 -28.53 16.83
C ASP A 455 -21.54 -28.40 16.65
N ALA A 456 -21.06 -28.41 15.41
CA ALA A 456 -19.62 -28.34 15.11
C ALA A 456 -19.02 -26.96 15.47
N GLU A 457 -19.77 -25.88 15.29
CA GLU A 457 -19.33 -24.49 15.55
C GLU A 457 -19.64 -23.98 16.97
N ALA A 458 -20.51 -24.67 17.72
CA ALA A 458 -21.12 -24.15 18.94
C ALA A 458 -20.10 -23.69 20.00
N GLU A 459 -18.98 -24.41 20.21
CA GLU A 459 -17.99 -24.05 21.22
C GLU A 459 -17.23 -22.77 20.90
N PHE A 460 -17.05 -22.47 19.61
CA PHE A 460 -16.31 -21.32 19.13
C PHE A 460 -17.12 -20.01 19.17
N LEU A 461 -18.45 -20.13 19.31
CA LEU A 461 -19.38 -19.01 19.28
C LEU A 461 -19.90 -18.60 20.66
N THR A 462 -19.23 -19.06 21.74
CA THR A 462 -19.59 -18.72 23.13
C THR A 462 -18.96 -17.39 23.57
N ASP A 463 -19.59 -16.73 24.55
CA ASP A 463 -19.01 -15.52 25.16
C ASP A 463 -17.67 -15.82 25.83
N GLU A 464 -17.53 -16.99 26.50
CA GLU A 464 -16.27 -17.41 27.11
C GLU A 464 -15.14 -17.53 26.09
N TYR A 465 -15.43 -18.00 24.87
CA TYR A 465 -14.43 -18.12 23.82
C TYR A 465 -13.95 -16.73 23.34
N PHE A 466 -14.86 -15.80 23.16
CA PHE A 466 -14.54 -14.41 22.88
C PHE A 466 -13.72 -13.76 24.01
N GLU A 467 -14.12 -13.90 25.28
CA GLU A 467 -13.44 -13.33 26.44
C GLU A 467 -11.98 -13.84 26.54
N ASN A 468 -11.76 -15.11 26.27
CA ASN A 468 -10.43 -15.71 26.22
C ASN A 468 -9.55 -15.11 25.12
N TRP A 469 -10.11 -14.96 23.91
CA TRP A 469 -9.42 -14.28 22.82
C TRP A 469 -9.12 -12.82 23.17
N TYR A 470 -10.10 -12.07 23.66
CA TYR A 470 -9.97 -10.66 24.02
C TYR A 470 -8.89 -10.43 25.09
N THR A 471 -8.90 -11.25 26.13
CA THR A 471 -7.88 -11.20 27.18
C THR A 471 -6.49 -11.45 26.59
N THR A 472 -6.34 -12.47 25.77
CA THR A 472 -5.07 -12.85 25.13
C THR A 472 -4.52 -11.77 24.22
N ILE A 473 -5.35 -11.16 23.36
CA ILE A 473 -4.88 -10.11 22.44
C ILE A 473 -4.48 -8.84 23.20
N CYS A 474 -5.26 -8.47 24.23
CA CYS A 474 -4.93 -7.32 25.07
C CYS A 474 -3.62 -7.54 25.84
N GLU A 475 -3.35 -8.71 26.38
CA GLU A 475 -2.09 -9.04 27.05
C GLU A 475 -0.89 -8.91 26.10
N LYS A 476 -1.02 -9.43 24.86
CA LYS A 476 0.03 -9.32 23.85
C LYS A 476 0.31 -7.88 23.45
N LEU A 477 -0.74 -7.08 23.26
CA LEU A 477 -0.59 -5.67 22.83
C LEU A 477 -0.05 -4.77 23.94
N ARG A 478 -0.43 -5.02 25.20
CA ARG A 478 0.12 -4.28 26.37
C ARG A 478 1.61 -4.47 26.56
N ALA A 479 2.21 -5.53 26.03
CA ALA A 479 3.66 -5.72 26.06
C ALA A 479 4.45 -4.58 25.35
N TYR A 480 3.77 -3.79 24.52
CA TYR A 480 4.33 -2.65 23.77
C TYR A 480 3.94 -1.28 24.37
N GLU A 481 3.26 -1.25 25.52
CA GLU A 481 3.00 0.00 26.26
C GLU A 481 4.31 0.57 26.78
N GLY A 482 4.55 1.89 26.56
CA GLY A 482 5.79 2.59 26.92
C GLY A 482 5.61 3.71 27.92
#